data_1fe0c222b2d85a257819622a977fcd91
#
_entry.id   1fe0c222b2d85a257819622a977fcd91
#
_cell.length_a   1.000
_cell.length_b   1.000
_cell.length_c   1.000
_cell.angle_alpha   90.00
_cell.angle_beta   90.00
_cell.angle_gamma   90.00
#
_symmetry.space_group_name_H-M   'P 1'
#
loop_
_entity.id
_entity.type
_entity.pdbx_description
1 polymer ?
#
loop_
_entity_poly.entity_id
_entity_poly.type
_entity_poly.pdbx_seq_one_letter_code
_entity_poly.pdbx_strand_id
1 'polypeptide(L)'
;MSLLLIDSASLWYRAYYGMPDTLLSPQGEPINAVKGFIDMSARLINQYKPDRLALCLDGDWRPSWRVELFPGYKLNRVDEDGEEEQEPDLLTPQVPLILDFFEAAGIAIVGMDDYEADDVIATFATREKGPIRIATGDRDLFQLVDEERDVKVAYLAKGISNHDLVNHSWIEKKYEIPGERYALFAMIRGDASDGLPG
;
A
#
# COMPACT_ATOMS: atom_id res chain seq x y z
N MET A 1 6.79 0.61 21.39
CA MET A 1 6.40 1.71 20.49
C MET A 1 5.67 1.09 19.31
N SER A 2 4.47 1.57 19.01
CA SER A 2 3.66 1.10 17.87
C SER A 2 4.08 1.80 16.59
N LEU A 3 3.94 1.11 15.44
CA LEU A 3 4.28 1.62 14.12
C LEU A 3 3.09 1.45 13.17
N LEU A 4 2.74 2.51 12.45
CA LEU A 4 1.83 2.46 11.32
C LEU A 4 2.63 2.60 10.03
N LEU A 5 2.51 1.63 9.15
CA LEU A 5 3.06 1.65 7.80
C LEU A 5 1.92 1.89 6.82
N ILE A 6 2.05 2.86 5.96
CA ILE A 6 1.08 3.18 4.93
C ILE A 6 1.69 2.82 3.57
N ASP A 7 1.04 1.89 2.88
CA ASP A 7 1.23 1.64 1.47
C ASP A 7 0.68 2.83 0.69
N SER A 8 1.57 3.69 0.22
CA SER A 8 1.19 5.00 -0.31
C SER A 8 0.48 4.90 -1.65
N ALA A 9 0.96 4.06 -2.55
CA ALA A 9 0.33 3.84 -3.85
C ALA A 9 -1.12 3.36 -3.67
N SER A 10 -1.32 2.35 -2.84
CA SER A 10 -2.67 1.84 -2.52
C SER A 10 -3.60 2.92 -1.97
N LEU A 11 -3.09 3.87 -1.16
CA LEU A 11 -3.91 4.95 -0.60
C LEU A 11 -4.20 6.06 -1.59
N TRP A 12 -3.21 6.54 -2.37
CA TRP A 12 -3.49 7.66 -3.29
C TRP A 12 -4.36 7.26 -4.48
N TYR A 13 -4.22 6.03 -5.01
CA TYR A 13 -5.17 5.52 -6.00
C TYR A 13 -6.58 5.44 -5.42
N ARG A 14 -6.72 4.93 -4.19
CA ARG A 14 -8.00 4.89 -3.49
C ARG A 14 -8.58 6.28 -3.24
N ALA A 15 -7.77 7.26 -2.89
CA ALA A 15 -8.16 8.64 -2.70
C ALA A 15 -8.64 9.25 -4.03
N TYR A 16 -7.87 9.04 -5.09
CA TYR A 16 -8.16 9.56 -6.42
C TYR A 16 -9.52 9.07 -6.94
N TYR A 17 -9.76 7.75 -6.88
CA TYR A 17 -11.02 7.18 -7.37
C TYR A 17 -12.18 7.30 -6.37
N GLY A 18 -11.90 7.49 -5.11
CA GLY A 18 -12.91 7.55 -4.04
C GLY A 18 -13.41 8.94 -3.71
N MET A 19 -12.72 10.00 -4.16
CA MET A 19 -13.10 11.39 -3.93
C MET A 19 -13.59 12.04 -5.23
N PRO A 20 -14.54 13.00 -5.14
CA PRO A 20 -15.02 13.71 -6.33
C PRO A 20 -13.90 14.47 -7.04
N ASP A 21 -13.80 14.33 -8.35
CA ASP A 21 -12.87 15.06 -9.23
C ASP A 21 -13.15 16.57 -9.30
N THR A 22 -14.31 16.99 -8.83
CA THR A 22 -14.73 18.39 -8.71
C THR A 22 -14.05 19.14 -7.54
N LEU A 23 -13.27 18.43 -6.74
CA LEU A 23 -12.44 19.07 -5.69
C LEU A 23 -11.23 19.73 -6.33
N LEU A 24 -11.27 21.07 -6.39
CA LEU A 24 -10.24 21.88 -7.03
C LEU A 24 -9.50 22.74 -6.01
N SER A 25 -8.23 23.03 -6.32
CA SER A 25 -7.43 24.04 -5.63
C SER A 25 -7.95 25.45 -5.95
N PRO A 26 -7.49 26.50 -5.24
CA PRO A 26 -7.80 27.88 -5.62
C PRO A 26 -7.35 28.27 -7.03
N GLN A 27 -6.41 27.52 -7.62
CA GLN A 27 -5.90 27.71 -8.97
C GLN A 27 -6.69 26.93 -10.03
N GLY A 28 -7.66 26.11 -9.60
CA GLY A 28 -8.50 25.29 -10.47
C GLY A 28 -7.96 23.89 -10.79
N GLU A 29 -6.87 23.48 -10.14
CA GLU A 29 -6.27 22.15 -10.33
C GLU A 29 -6.95 21.08 -9.46
N PRO A 30 -7.12 19.83 -9.94
CA PRO A 30 -7.66 18.75 -9.13
C PRO A 30 -6.79 18.46 -7.90
N ILE A 31 -7.45 18.32 -6.74
CA ILE A 31 -6.81 17.97 -5.47
C ILE A 31 -7.54 16.85 -4.73
N ASN A 32 -8.34 16.07 -5.43
CA ASN A 32 -9.12 14.99 -4.83
C ASN A 32 -8.24 13.91 -4.20
N ALA A 33 -7.14 13.50 -4.85
CA ALA A 33 -6.19 12.55 -4.28
C ALA A 33 -5.47 13.13 -3.05
N VAL A 34 -4.99 14.37 -3.11
CA VAL A 34 -4.35 15.06 -1.98
C VAL A 34 -5.28 15.09 -0.77
N LYS A 35 -6.50 15.62 -0.97
CA LYS A 35 -7.50 15.71 0.11
C LYS A 35 -7.87 14.36 0.68
N GLY A 36 -8.13 13.39 -0.20
CA GLY A 36 -8.50 12.03 0.21
C GLY A 36 -7.39 11.32 0.97
N PHE A 37 -6.14 11.41 0.50
CA PHE A 37 -5.00 10.78 1.16
C PHE A 37 -4.77 11.34 2.56
N ILE A 38 -4.81 12.69 2.71
CA ILE A 38 -4.66 13.34 4.02
C ILE A 38 -5.79 12.91 4.97
N ASP A 39 -7.05 12.94 4.53
CA ASP A 39 -8.20 12.55 5.35
C ASP A 39 -8.13 11.07 5.76
N MET A 40 -7.73 10.18 4.85
CA MET A 40 -7.57 8.75 5.13
C MET A 40 -6.45 8.50 6.14
N SER A 41 -5.30 9.12 5.94
CA SER A 41 -4.16 9.03 6.87
C SER A 41 -4.51 9.56 8.25
N ALA A 42 -5.18 10.70 8.34
CA ALA A 42 -5.63 11.27 9.60
C ALA A 42 -6.61 10.32 10.36
N ARG A 43 -7.50 9.64 9.64
CA ARG A 43 -8.41 8.64 10.24
C ARG A 43 -7.64 7.43 10.77
N LEU A 44 -6.67 6.90 10.02
CA LEU A 44 -5.83 5.79 10.47
C LEU A 44 -4.99 6.18 11.70
N ILE A 45 -4.39 7.37 11.71
CA ILE A 45 -3.66 7.90 12.86
C ILE A 45 -4.57 8.01 14.09
N ASN A 46 -5.77 8.57 13.94
CA ASN A 46 -6.73 8.70 15.05
C ASN A 46 -7.20 7.36 15.58
N GLN A 47 -7.36 6.36 14.71
CA GLN A 47 -7.82 5.03 15.09
C GLN A 47 -6.74 4.22 15.80
N TYR A 48 -5.52 4.19 15.25
CA TYR A 48 -4.44 3.36 15.76
C TYR A 48 -3.53 4.06 16.75
N LYS A 49 -3.53 5.40 16.78
CA LYS A 49 -2.69 6.25 17.64
C LYS A 49 -1.23 5.77 17.69
N PRO A 50 -0.58 5.62 16.54
CA PRO A 50 0.75 5.07 16.48
C PRO A 50 1.77 6.04 17.10
N ASP A 51 2.83 5.48 17.73
CA ASP A 51 3.99 6.26 18.18
C ASP A 51 4.85 6.74 17.01
N ARG A 52 4.87 5.96 15.92
CA ARG A 52 5.63 6.23 14.69
C ARG A 52 4.77 5.93 13.47
N LEU A 53 5.00 6.69 12.40
CA LEU A 53 4.34 6.55 11.11
C LEU A 53 5.38 6.63 9.99
N ALA A 54 5.24 5.79 8.98
CA ALA A 54 5.98 5.91 7.73
C ALA A 54 5.05 5.73 6.53
N LEU A 55 5.22 6.58 5.53
CA LEU A 55 4.72 6.38 4.18
C LEU A 55 5.73 5.52 3.43
N CYS A 56 5.29 4.38 2.91
CA CYS A 56 6.14 3.48 2.12
C CYS A 56 5.84 3.71 0.64
N LEU A 57 6.89 3.93 -0.14
CA LEU A 57 6.81 4.24 -1.56
C LEU A 57 7.42 3.13 -2.40
N ASP A 58 6.91 2.98 -3.60
CA ASP A 58 7.63 2.29 -4.66
C ASP A 58 8.84 3.17 -5.07
N GLY A 59 10.05 2.63 -4.93
CA GLY A 59 11.24 3.20 -5.57
C GLY A 59 11.27 2.79 -7.04
N ASP A 60 10.71 1.61 -7.34
CA ASP A 60 10.35 1.17 -8.66
C ASP A 60 9.08 0.28 -8.56
N TRP A 61 8.05 0.61 -9.32
CA TRP A 61 6.80 -0.16 -9.35
C TRP A 61 6.95 -1.53 -10.05
N ARG A 62 8.03 -1.68 -10.86
CA ARG A 62 8.36 -2.89 -11.62
C ARG A 62 9.86 -3.18 -11.56
N PRO A 63 10.38 -3.62 -10.40
CA PRO A 63 11.81 -3.81 -10.16
C PRO A 63 12.50 -4.67 -11.20
N SER A 64 13.70 -4.25 -11.62
CA SER A 64 14.48 -4.90 -12.66
C SER A 64 14.76 -6.38 -12.36
N TRP A 65 15.09 -6.70 -11.12
CA TRP A 65 15.38 -8.06 -10.68
C TRP A 65 14.15 -8.99 -10.73
N ARG A 66 12.92 -8.45 -10.51
CA ARG A 66 11.66 -9.22 -10.68
C ARG A 66 11.40 -9.51 -12.15
N VAL A 67 11.67 -8.55 -13.02
CA VAL A 67 11.55 -8.71 -14.48
C VAL A 67 12.57 -9.72 -15.02
N GLU A 68 13.80 -9.72 -14.50
CA GLU A 68 14.80 -10.74 -14.83
C GLU A 68 14.34 -12.15 -14.44
N LEU A 69 13.72 -12.31 -13.26
CA LEU A 69 13.18 -13.59 -12.81
C LEU A 69 11.92 -14.00 -13.58
N PHE A 70 11.05 -13.06 -13.90
CA PHE A 70 9.81 -13.30 -14.62
C PHE A 70 9.47 -12.11 -15.54
N PRO A 71 9.80 -12.16 -16.82
CA PRO A 71 9.59 -11.05 -17.77
C PRO A 71 8.12 -10.59 -17.89
N GLY A 72 7.16 -11.46 -17.57
CA GLY A 72 5.73 -11.14 -17.54
C GLY A 72 5.27 -10.34 -16.33
N TYR A 73 6.15 -10.10 -15.34
CA TYR A 73 5.78 -9.38 -14.12
C TYR A 73 5.23 -7.98 -14.41
N LYS A 74 4.00 -7.72 -14.02
CA LYS A 74 3.27 -6.44 -14.22
C LYS A 74 3.26 -5.92 -15.68
N LEU A 75 3.49 -6.78 -16.66
CA LEU A 75 3.54 -6.38 -18.07
C LEU A 75 2.21 -5.79 -18.56
N ASN A 76 1.10 -6.20 -17.94
CA ASN A 76 -0.24 -5.69 -18.23
C ASN A 76 -0.51 -4.27 -17.69
N ARG A 77 0.42 -3.70 -16.94
CA ARG A 77 0.35 -2.33 -16.41
C ARG A 77 1.26 -1.34 -17.14
N VAL A 78 2.05 -1.84 -18.07
CA VAL A 78 2.97 -1.02 -18.86
C VAL A 78 2.18 -0.25 -19.91
N ASP A 79 2.56 0.99 -20.18
CA ASP A 79 1.98 1.82 -21.23
C ASP A 79 2.24 1.28 -22.65
N GLU A 80 1.73 1.99 -23.67
CA GLU A 80 1.90 1.57 -25.09
C GLU A 80 3.35 1.58 -25.54
N ASP A 81 4.19 2.42 -24.94
CA ASP A 81 5.63 2.53 -25.26
C ASP A 81 6.46 1.47 -24.51
N GLY A 82 5.89 0.84 -23.48
CA GLY A 82 6.51 -0.28 -22.76
C GLY A 82 7.47 0.17 -21.65
N GLU A 83 7.45 1.43 -21.26
CA GLU A 83 8.43 2.03 -20.35
C GLU A 83 7.83 2.50 -19.02
N GLU A 84 6.60 3.01 -19.01
CA GLU A 84 5.98 3.63 -17.83
C GLU A 84 4.74 2.88 -17.33
N GLU A 85 4.41 3.03 -16.06
CA GLU A 85 3.13 2.54 -15.51
C GLU A 85 1.99 3.39 -16.06
N GLN A 86 0.87 2.75 -16.43
CA GLN A 86 -0.36 3.45 -16.83
C GLN A 86 -0.99 4.14 -15.63
N GLU A 87 -0.57 5.37 -15.34
CA GLU A 87 -1.18 6.20 -14.30
C GLU A 87 -2.24 7.14 -14.87
N PRO A 88 -3.28 7.50 -14.07
CA PRO A 88 -4.19 8.56 -14.47
C PRO A 88 -3.49 9.92 -14.57
N ASP A 89 -3.61 10.60 -15.70
CA ASP A 89 -2.97 11.91 -15.98
C ASP A 89 -3.19 12.95 -14.89
N LEU A 90 -4.35 12.92 -14.23
CA LEU A 90 -4.71 13.88 -13.16
C LEU A 90 -4.26 13.43 -11.77
N LEU A 91 -3.76 12.21 -11.58
CA LEU A 91 -3.19 11.74 -10.32
C LEU A 91 -1.72 12.15 -10.19
N THR A 92 -0.94 11.94 -11.24
CA THR A 92 0.51 12.19 -11.28
C THR A 92 0.91 13.56 -10.69
N PRO A 93 0.27 14.69 -11.04
CA PRO A 93 0.64 15.99 -10.46
C PRO A 93 0.23 16.14 -8.99
N GLN A 94 -0.63 15.29 -8.46
CA GLN A 94 -1.06 15.34 -7.06
C GLN A 94 -0.13 14.60 -6.10
N VAL A 95 0.61 13.59 -6.59
CA VAL A 95 1.51 12.78 -5.76
C VAL A 95 2.60 13.63 -5.09
N PRO A 96 3.34 14.50 -5.80
CA PRO A 96 4.31 15.39 -5.16
C PRO A 96 3.71 16.26 -4.05
N LEU A 97 2.49 16.78 -4.24
CA LEU A 97 1.81 17.61 -3.23
C LEU A 97 1.47 16.81 -1.96
N ILE A 98 1.13 15.51 -2.12
CA ILE A 98 0.93 14.61 -0.98
C ILE A 98 2.25 14.45 -0.22
N LEU A 99 3.34 14.15 -0.92
CA LEU A 99 4.65 13.93 -0.31
C LEU A 99 5.15 15.17 0.41
N ASP A 100 5.10 16.34 -0.25
CA ASP A 100 5.48 17.63 0.34
C ASP A 100 4.73 17.94 1.64
N PHE A 101 3.41 17.65 1.66
CA PHE A 101 2.61 17.84 2.86
C PHE A 101 3.09 16.97 4.04
N PHE A 102 3.35 15.68 3.79
CA PHE A 102 3.78 14.77 4.85
C PHE A 102 5.23 15.02 5.27
N GLU A 103 6.11 15.40 4.36
CA GLU A 103 7.47 15.82 4.68
C GLU A 103 7.46 17.09 5.56
N ALA A 104 6.66 18.10 5.20
CA ALA A 104 6.48 19.30 6.01
C ALA A 104 5.87 19.02 7.40
N ALA A 105 5.06 17.95 7.52
CA ALA A 105 4.53 17.47 8.79
C ALA A 105 5.54 16.65 9.62
N GLY A 106 6.75 16.42 9.10
CA GLY A 106 7.80 15.62 9.76
C GLY A 106 7.54 14.13 9.77
N ILE A 107 6.70 13.63 8.85
CA ILE A 107 6.40 12.21 8.69
C ILE A 107 7.49 11.57 7.83
N ALA A 108 7.96 10.40 8.24
CA ALA A 108 8.94 9.64 7.46
C ALA A 108 8.33 9.15 6.14
N ILE A 109 9.02 9.40 5.04
CA ILE A 109 8.71 8.92 3.70
C ILE A 109 9.87 8.01 3.29
N VAL A 110 9.59 6.75 2.97
CA VAL A 110 10.62 5.73 2.75
C VAL A 110 10.31 4.94 1.49
N GLY A 111 11.21 5.01 0.54
CA GLY A 111 11.29 4.17 -0.65
C GLY A 111 12.71 3.63 -0.82
N MET A 112 12.91 2.70 -1.73
CA MET A 112 14.20 2.13 -2.05
C MET A 112 14.28 1.88 -3.56
N ASP A 113 15.31 2.39 -4.20
CA ASP A 113 15.51 2.20 -5.63
C ASP A 113 15.50 0.70 -5.98
N ASP A 114 14.84 0.35 -7.09
CA ASP A 114 14.65 -1.03 -7.57
C ASP A 114 13.89 -1.97 -6.60
N TYR A 115 13.06 -1.38 -5.68
CA TYR A 115 12.18 -2.10 -4.77
C TYR A 115 10.80 -1.45 -4.71
N GLU A 116 9.79 -2.28 -4.46
CA GLU A 116 8.40 -1.83 -4.28
C GLU A 116 8.13 -1.42 -2.83
N ALA A 117 7.03 -0.68 -2.62
CA ALA A 117 6.54 -0.34 -1.29
C ALA A 117 6.35 -1.58 -0.40
N ASP A 118 5.94 -2.70 -0.98
CA ASP A 118 5.75 -3.98 -0.31
C ASP A 118 7.05 -4.51 0.32
N ASP A 119 8.18 -4.36 -0.39
CA ASP A 119 9.51 -4.77 0.11
C ASP A 119 9.94 -3.90 1.30
N VAL A 120 9.66 -2.59 1.21
CA VAL A 120 9.92 -1.63 2.28
C VAL A 120 9.06 -1.97 3.50
N ILE A 121 7.76 -2.20 3.31
CA ILE A 121 6.82 -2.59 4.36
C ILE A 121 7.25 -3.93 5.00
N ALA A 122 7.59 -4.93 4.19
CA ALA A 122 8.05 -6.23 4.67
C ALA A 122 9.34 -6.11 5.48
N THR A 123 10.25 -5.23 5.07
CA THR A 123 11.49 -4.95 5.78
C THR A 123 11.22 -4.36 7.16
N PHE A 124 10.36 -3.35 7.27
CA PHE A 124 9.96 -2.79 8.55
C PHE A 124 9.21 -3.81 9.41
N ALA A 125 8.21 -4.50 8.83
CA ALA A 125 7.44 -5.50 9.54
C ALA A 125 8.31 -6.62 10.11
N THR A 126 9.44 -6.95 9.46
CA THR A 126 10.36 -8.00 9.91
C THR A 126 11.37 -7.51 10.95
N ARG A 127 11.86 -6.26 10.82
CA ARG A 127 12.98 -5.75 11.65
C ARG A 127 12.52 -4.97 12.87
N GLU A 128 11.39 -4.26 12.78
CA GLU A 128 10.90 -3.40 13.85
C GLU A 128 10.26 -4.23 14.98
N LYS A 129 10.34 -3.69 16.19
CA LYS A 129 9.77 -4.32 17.39
C LYS A 129 8.52 -3.57 17.86
N GLY A 130 7.56 -4.32 18.38
CA GLY A 130 6.31 -3.81 18.92
C GLY A 130 5.15 -3.95 17.94
N PRO A 131 3.97 -3.45 18.32
CA PRO A 131 2.77 -3.55 17.48
C PRO A 131 2.96 -2.82 16.15
N ILE A 132 2.67 -3.51 15.04
CA ILE A 132 2.73 -2.94 13.69
C ILE A 132 1.36 -3.04 13.03
N ARG A 133 0.92 -1.96 12.43
CA ARG A 133 -0.28 -1.91 11.58
C ARG A 133 0.15 -1.51 10.18
N ILE A 134 -0.24 -2.31 9.19
CA ILE A 134 0.04 -2.08 7.77
C ILE A 134 -1.26 -1.69 7.11
N ALA A 135 -1.36 -0.46 6.62
CA ALA A 135 -2.54 0.05 5.93
C ALA A 135 -2.35 -0.10 4.41
N THR A 136 -3.09 -1.01 3.81
CA THR A 136 -2.99 -1.33 2.38
C THR A 136 -4.31 -1.83 1.80
N GLY A 137 -4.47 -1.75 0.49
CA GLY A 137 -5.50 -2.46 -0.28
C GLY A 137 -5.01 -3.77 -0.86
N ASP A 138 -3.74 -4.10 -0.71
CA ASP A 138 -3.14 -5.31 -1.25
C ASP A 138 -3.28 -6.50 -0.28
N ARG A 139 -3.65 -7.65 -0.85
CA ARG A 139 -3.79 -8.91 -0.12
C ARG A 139 -2.47 -9.63 0.08
N ASP A 140 -1.49 -9.34 -0.76
CA ASP A 140 -0.21 -10.04 -0.69
C ASP A 140 0.55 -9.71 0.60
N LEU A 141 0.28 -8.53 1.17
CA LEU A 141 0.80 -8.16 2.48
C LEU A 141 0.19 -8.93 3.67
N PHE A 142 -0.86 -9.77 3.45
CA PHE A 142 -1.37 -10.65 4.51
C PHE A 142 -0.33 -11.69 4.95
N GLN A 143 0.65 -12.01 4.11
CA GLN A 143 1.78 -12.87 4.47
C GLN A 143 2.65 -12.33 5.61
N LEU A 144 2.54 -11.02 5.89
CA LEU A 144 3.30 -10.36 6.96
C LEU A 144 2.61 -10.42 8.33
N VAL A 145 1.38 -10.95 8.39
CA VAL A 145 0.66 -11.12 9.66
C VAL A 145 1.46 -12.03 10.60
N ASP A 146 1.69 -11.54 11.82
CA ASP A 146 2.44 -12.23 12.85
C ASP A 146 1.79 -11.95 14.22
N GLU A 147 1.20 -12.99 14.82
CA GLU A 147 0.49 -12.86 16.09
C GLU A 147 1.44 -12.66 17.27
N GLU A 148 2.64 -13.29 17.22
CA GLU A 148 3.62 -13.19 18.30
C GLU A 148 4.21 -11.77 18.41
N ARG A 149 4.34 -11.11 17.26
CA ARG A 149 4.90 -9.76 17.14
C ARG A 149 3.83 -8.66 17.05
N ASP A 150 2.55 -9.03 17.09
CA ASP A 150 1.39 -8.16 16.88
C ASP A 150 1.46 -7.34 15.57
N VAL A 151 1.85 -8.01 14.47
CA VAL A 151 1.79 -7.44 13.12
C VAL A 151 0.44 -7.78 12.51
N LYS A 152 -0.33 -6.77 12.10
CA LYS A 152 -1.65 -6.93 11.49
C LYS A 152 -1.82 -6.00 10.30
N VAL A 153 -2.63 -6.42 9.34
CA VAL A 153 -2.94 -5.63 8.15
C VAL A 153 -4.31 -4.97 8.30
N ALA A 154 -4.34 -3.65 8.23
CA ALA A 154 -5.55 -2.87 8.05
C ALA A 154 -5.92 -2.89 6.55
N TYR A 155 -6.78 -3.85 6.18
CA TYR A 155 -7.14 -4.09 4.78
C TYR A 155 -8.25 -3.15 4.32
N LEU A 156 -7.90 -2.23 3.45
CA LEU A 156 -8.72 -1.08 3.07
C LEU A 156 -9.73 -1.35 1.94
N ALA A 157 -9.90 -2.59 1.49
CA ALA A 157 -10.79 -2.91 0.37
C ALA A 157 -12.21 -2.36 0.54
N LYS A 158 -12.73 -2.33 1.78
CA LYS A 158 -14.06 -1.79 2.12
C LYS A 158 -14.04 -0.31 2.52
N GLY A 159 -12.93 0.39 2.29
CA GLY A 159 -12.70 1.78 2.70
C GLY A 159 -12.16 1.92 4.12
N ILE A 160 -11.69 3.13 4.42
CA ILE A 160 -11.00 3.42 5.70
C ILE A 160 -11.90 3.19 6.92
N SER A 161 -13.16 3.57 6.85
CA SER A 161 -14.07 3.49 8.02
C SER A 161 -14.51 2.07 8.37
N ASN A 162 -14.46 1.15 7.40
CA ASN A 162 -14.96 -0.22 7.52
C ASN A 162 -13.92 -1.26 7.13
N HIS A 163 -12.63 -0.91 7.25
CA HIS A 163 -11.56 -1.84 6.90
C HIS A 163 -11.53 -3.04 7.84
N ASP A 164 -11.11 -4.17 7.30
CA ASP A 164 -10.88 -5.37 8.08
C ASP A 164 -9.49 -5.29 8.74
N LEU A 165 -9.40 -5.63 10.03
CA LEU A 165 -8.10 -5.85 10.67
C LEU A 165 -7.73 -7.33 10.53
N VAL A 166 -6.87 -7.60 9.55
CA VAL A 166 -6.47 -8.97 9.20
C VAL A 166 -5.45 -9.50 10.19
N ASN A 167 -5.76 -10.65 10.74
CA ASN A 167 -4.94 -11.49 11.60
C ASN A 167 -5.09 -12.96 11.16
N HIS A 168 -4.40 -13.90 11.81
CA HIS A 168 -4.50 -15.32 11.42
C HIS A 168 -5.94 -15.83 11.45
N SER A 169 -6.71 -15.54 12.49
CA SER A 169 -8.13 -15.96 12.59
C SER A 169 -9.00 -15.38 11.47
N TRP A 170 -8.72 -14.15 11.01
CA TRP A 170 -9.42 -13.58 9.87
C TRP A 170 -9.07 -14.33 8.57
N ILE A 171 -7.78 -14.67 8.37
CA ILE A 171 -7.30 -15.44 7.22
C ILE A 171 -7.97 -16.83 7.21
N GLU A 172 -7.95 -17.54 8.34
CA GLU A 172 -8.57 -18.84 8.49
C GLU A 172 -10.06 -18.82 8.13
N LYS A 173 -10.79 -17.85 8.67
CA LYS A 173 -12.22 -17.69 8.38
C LYS A 173 -12.50 -17.36 6.91
N LYS A 174 -11.60 -16.62 6.25
CA LYS A 174 -11.81 -16.13 4.90
C LYS A 174 -11.39 -17.11 3.82
N TYR A 175 -10.29 -17.83 4.05
CA TYR A 175 -9.65 -18.68 3.04
C TYR A 175 -9.66 -20.17 3.39
N GLU A 176 -10.15 -20.53 4.59
CA GLU A 176 -10.20 -21.92 5.10
C GLU A 176 -8.82 -22.60 5.15
N ILE A 177 -7.78 -21.83 5.43
CA ILE A 177 -6.38 -22.27 5.59
C ILE A 177 -5.81 -21.76 6.91
N PRO A 178 -4.81 -22.44 7.51
CA PRO A 178 -4.08 -21.88 8.64
C PRO A 178 -3.47 -20.52 8.28
N GLY A 179 -3.60 -19.51 9.17
CA GLY A 179 -3.18 -18.14 8.89
C GLY A 179 -1.71 -18.01 8.51
N GLU A 180 -0.84 -18.81 9.16
CA GLU A 180 0.61 -18.86 8.91
C GLU A 180 0.97 -19.40 7.51
N ARG A 181 0.01 -20.03 6.82
CA ARG A 181 0.21 -20.61 5.49
C ARG A 181 -0.24 -19.68 4.36
N TYR A 182 -0.59 -18.43 4.69
CA TYR A 182 -1.08 -17.52 3.66
C TYR A 182 -0.08 -17.29 2.52
N ALA A 183 1.22 -17.15 2.81
CA ALA A 183 2.25 -17.00 1.77
C ALA A 183 2.23 -18.18 0.77
N LEU A 184 2.16 -19.42 1.27
CA LEU A 184 2.07 -20.60 0.41
C LEU A 184 0.77 -20.62 -0.41
N PHE A 185 -0.34 -20.26 0.22
CA PHE A 185 -1.62 -20.13 -0.49
C PHE A 185 -1.56 -19.09 -1.60
N ALA A 186 -0.98 -17.91 -1.34
CA ALA A 186 -0.82 -16.85 -2.33
C ALA A 186 0.04 -17.31 -3.52
N MET A 187 1.15 -18.01 -3.26
CA MET A 187 2.00 -18.59 -4.30
C MET A 187 1.24 -19.57 -5.21
N ILE A 188 0.40 -20.47 -4.62
CA ILE A 188 -0.36 -21.45 -5.40
C ILE A 188 -1.49 -20.77 -6.18
N ARG A 189 -2.12 -19.76 -5.58
CA ARG A 189 -3.21 -19.00 -6.21
C ARG A 189 -2.71 -18.18 -7.40
N GLY A 190 -1.47 -17.72 -7.38
CA GLY A 190 -0.93 -16.72 -8.29
C GLY A 190 -1.55 -15.33 -8.07
N ASP A 191 -1.15 -14.38 -8.90
CA ASP A 191 -1.74 -13.05 -8.97
C ASP A 191 -1.90 -12.58 -10.42
N ALA A 192 -3.15 -12.54 -10.88
CA ALA A 192 -3.47 -12.12 -12.24
C ALA A 192 -3.19 -10.61 -12.45
N SER A 193 -3.22 -9.79 -11.38
CA SER A 193 -2.91 -8.36 -11.47
C SER A 193 -1.44 -8.10 -11.74
N ASP A 194 -0.56 -9.02 -11.31
CA ASP A 194 0.88 -8.97 -11.53
C ASP A 194 1.35 -9.91 -12.67
N GLY A 195 0.39 -10.56 -13.35
CA GLY A 195 0.67 -11.49 -14.43
C GLY A 195 1.17 -12.86 -13.95
N LEU A 196 1.13 -13.15 -12.64
CA LEU A 196 1.62 -14.41 -12.09
C LEU A 196 0.54 -15.50 -12.21
N PRO A 197 0.84 -16.64 -12.89
CA PRO A 197 -0.10 -17.75 -13.00
C PRO A 197 -0.26 -18.46 -11.65
N GLY A 198 -1.47 -18.98 -11.38
CA GLY A 198 -1.78 -19.87 -10.26
C GLY A 198 -1.79 -21.33 -10.67
#